data_8fbc17001f020adabb53e9ade0557d72
#
_entry.id   8fbc17001f020adabb53e9ade0557d72
#
_cell.length_a   1.000
_cell.length_b   1.000
_cell.length_c   1.000
_cell.angle_alpha   90.00
_cell.angle_beta   90.00
_cell.angle_gamma   90.00
#
_symmetry.space_group_name_H-M   'P 1'
#
loop_
_entity.id
_entity.type
_entity.pdbx_description
1 polymer ?
#
loop_
_entity_poly.entity_id
_entity_poly.type
_entity_poly.pdbx_seq_one_letter_code
_entity_poly.pdbx_strand_id
1 'polypeptide(L)'
;MKFAGDSVLVTGASGLIGQAYVQRFLELGFTVIAQVNTGSISAQDRLHVIAADLSVAGSGKTLIQEALSRAGKIDYVINNAANQAVLDPAKATRAEIELMMRINVDAPKEIIDESAKSGVKVVLNISSVEALNPRAGHEIYGASKAALDVLTRSASRAHAPMRVLGLRLGLIGRDGIDQGWPEGVAAWKAATPLARYATANEVVGVTEFLLSDANSWATGSTYDFDGGLGSNAW
;
A
#
# COMPACT_ATOMS: atom_id res chain seq x y z
N MET A 1 5.18 -4.60 -19.74
CA MET A 1 4.29 -5.68 -19.24
C MET A 1 2.92 -5.52 -19.91
N LYS A 2 2.11 -6.58 -19.95
CA LYS A 2 0.74 -6.51 -20.46
C LYS A 2 -0.22 -6.46 -19.29
N PHE A 3 -1.24 -5.61 -19.38
CA PHE A 3 -2.27 -5.43 -18.37
C PHE A 3 -3.65 -5.69 -18.96
N ALA A 4 -4.54 -6.32 -18.20
CA ALA A 4 -5.93 -6.56 -18.60
C ALA A 4 -6.82 -5.31 -18.43
N GLY A 5 -6.28 -4.19 -17.96
CA GLY A 5 -6.96 -2.93 -17.72
C GLY A 5 -6.03 -1.74 -17.85
N ASP A 6 -6.59 -0.53 -17.72
CA ASP A 6 -5.90 0.73 -17.93
C ASP A 6 -6.32 1.84 -16.93
N SER A 7 -6.93 1.47 -15.80
CA SER A 7 -7.31 2.40 -14.73
C SER A 7 -6.88 1.89 -13.36
N VAL A 8 -6.29 2.77 -12.54
CA VAL A 8 -5.77 2.42 -11.22
C VAL A 8 -6.12 3.47 -10.16
N LEU A 9 -6.65 3.01 -9.03
CA LEU A 9 -6.80 3.81 -7.82
C LEU A 9 -5.59 3.59 -6.91
N VAL A 10 -4.97 4.70 -6.48
CA VAL A 10 -3.85 4.69 -5.52
C VAL A 10 -4.26 5.48 -4.28
N THR A 11 -4.26 4.84 -3.11
CA THR A 11 -4.46 5.55 -1.84
C THR A 11 -3.15 6.09 -1.28
N GLY A 12 -3.20 7.23 -0.54
CA GLY A 12 -1.99 7.89 -0.06
C GLY A 12 -1.09 8.40 -1.18
N ALA A 13 -1.69 8.86 -2.27
CA ALA A 13 -1.02 9.20 -3.52
C ALA A 13 -0.06 10.40 -3.40
N SER A 14 -0.20 11.27 -2.38
CA SER A 14 0.72 12.38 -2.12
C SER A 14 2.00 11.98 -1.38
N GLY A 15 2.09 10.75 -0.86
CA GLY A 15 3.29 10.23 -0.21
C GLY A 15 4.38 9.81 -1.23
N LEU A 16 5.60 9.51 -0.73
CA LEU A 16 6.75 9.16 -1.56
C LEU A 16 6.45 8.05 -2.59
N ILE A 17 5.98 6.90 -2.11
CA ILE A 17 5.67 5.75 -2.97
C ILE A 17 4.42 6.04 -3.81
N GLY A 18 3.43 6.73 -3.23
CA GLY A 18 2.20 7.12 -3.91
C GLY A 18 2.45 8.00 -5.13
N GLN A 19 3.32 9.00 -5.01
CA GLN A 19 3.72 9.86 -6.14
C GLN A 19 4.43 9.06 -7.23
N ALA A 20 5.30 8.13 -6.86
CA ALA A 20 5.99 7.26 -7.83
C ALA A 20 4.99 6.36 -8.58
N TYR A 21 3.96 5.82 -7.91
CA TYR A 21 2.86 5.11 -8.57
C TYR A 21 2.10 6.01 -9.54
N VAL A 22 1.67 7.19 -9.08
CA VAL A 22 0.92 8.14 -9.94
C VAL A 22 1.71 8.44 -11.20
N GLN A 23 2.97 8.87 -11.06
CA GLN A 23 3.82 9.21 -12.19
C GLN A 23 3.95 8.04 -13.17
N ARG A 24 4.29 6.87 -12.65
CA ARG A 24 4.55 5.70 -13.49
C ARG A 24 3.31 5.19 -14.22
N PHE A 25 2.16 5.13 -13.58
CA PHE A 25 0.93 4.66 -14.24
C PHE A 25 0.42 5.68 -15.29
N LEU A 26 0.62 6.98 -15.08
CA LEU A 26 0.38 7.99 -16.12
C LEU A 26 1.29 7.80 -17.33
N GLU A 27 2.59 7.53 -17.13
CA GLU A 27 3.56 7.20 -18.20
C GLU A 27 3.15 5.96 -18.99
N LEU A 28 2.60 4.96 -18.32
CA LEU A 28 2.06 3.74 -18.95
C LEU A 28 0.73 3.97 -19.68
N GLY A 29 0.17 5.16 -19.62
CA GLY A 29 -1.07 5.50 -20.30
C GLY A 29 -2.34 5.23 -19.51
N PHE A 30 -2.24 4.91 -18.24
CA PHE A 30 -3.40 4.64 -17.38
C PHE A 30 -4.19 5.91 -17.04
N THR A 31 -5.48 5.73 -16.80
CA THR A 31 -6.25 6.68 -16.00
C THR A 31 -5.94 6.43 -14.53
N VAL A 32 -5.41 7.43 -13.83
CA VAL A 32 -5.02 7.33 -12.43
C VAL A 32 -6.00 8.07 -11.55
N ILE A 33 -6.53 7.39 -10.54
CA ILE A 33 -7.33 7.99 -9.48
C ILE A 33 -6.43 8.06 -8.23
N ALA A 34 -6.14 9.26 -7.78
CA ALA A 34 -5.21 9.54 -6.70
C ALA A 34 -5.96 9.99 -5.45
N GLN A 35 -6.10 9.11 -4.44
CA GLN A 35 -6.64 9.55 -3.17
C GLN A 35 -5.54 10.25 -2.35
N VAL A 36 -5.88 11.42 -1.81
CA VAL A 36 -5.06 12.20 -0.87
C VAL A 36 -5.87 12.52 0.39
N ASN A 37 -5.20 12.72 1.53
CA ASN A 37 -5.85 13.26 2.72
C ASN A 37 -5.72 14.80 2.73
N THR A 38 -4.59 15.31 3.18
CA THR A 38 -4.31 16.76 3.27
C THR A 38 -3.30 17.24 2.21
N GLY A 39 -2.65 16.31 1.52
CA GLY A 39 -1.70 16.63 0.45
C GLY A 39 -2.40 17.05 -0.85
N SER A 40 -1.61 17.55 -1.79
CA SER A 40 -2.06 17.90 -3.13
C SER A 40 -1.17 17.26 -4.20
N ILE A 41 -1.74 17.04 -5.36
CA ILE A 41 -1.01 16.60 -6.56
C ILE A 41 -1.43 17.54 -7.68
N SER A 42 -0.46 18.02 -8.45
CA SER A 42 -0.73 18.91 -9.58
C SER A 42 -1.60 18.23 -10.62
N ALA A 43 -2.56 18.95 -11.19
CA ALA A 43 -3.43 18.44 -12.24
C ALA A 43 -2.61 17.99 -13.46
N GLN A 44 -2.97 16.84 -13.99
CA GLN A 44 -2.37 16.24 -15.18
C GLN A 44 -3.48 15.57 -16.00
N ASP A 45 -3.20 15.32 -17.27
CA ASP A 45 -4.12 14.54 -18.11
C ASP A 45 -4.30 13.13 -17.53
N ARG A 46 -5.52 12.61 -17.60
CA ARG A 46 -5.90 11.28 -17.06
C ARG A 46 -5.67 11.09 -15.56
N LEU A 47 -5.50 12.17 -14.78
CA LEU A 47 -5.38 12.15 -13.33
C LEU A 47 -6.62 12.73 -12.66
N HIS A 48 -7.28 11.93 -11.83
CA HIS A 48 -8.40 12.33 -11.00
C HIS A 48 -7.97 12.34 -9.53
N VAL A 49 -7.87 13.51 -8.92
CA VAL A 49 -7.50 13.64 -7.50
C VAL A 49 -8.77 13.66 -6.65
N ILE A 50 -8.84 12.80 -5.63
CA ILE A 50 -9.93 12.71 -4.66
C ILE A 50 -9.38 12.96 -3.26
N ALA A 51 -9.89 14.00 -2.59
CA ALA A 51 -9.60 14.23 -1.18
C ALA A 51 -10.55 13.39 -0.33
N ALA A 52 -9.99 12.48 0.48
CA ALA A 52 -10.76 11.63 1.38
C ALA A 52 -9.94 11.29 2.63
N ASP A 53 -10.55 11.43 3.81
CA ASP A 53 -9.96 11.00 5.07
C ASP A 53 -10.30 9.53 5.35
N LEU A 54 -9.31 8.67 5.22
CA LEU A 54 -9.46 7.22 5.44
C LEU A 54 -9.58 6.83 6.92
N SER A 55 -9.50 7.78 7.85
CA SER A 55 -9.82 7.54 9.26
C SER A 55 -11.32 7.53 9.54
N VAL A 56 -12.14 8.04 8.61
CA VAL A 56 -13.60 8.09 8.74
C VAL A 56 -14.21 6.76 8.32
N ALA A 57 -15.10 6.22 9.14
CA ALA A 57 -15.82 4.98 8.82
C ALA A 57 -16.68 5.15 7.55
N GLY A 58 -16.62 4.18 6.65
CA GLY A 58 -17.31 4.21 5.36
C GLY A 58 -16.56 4.97 4.26
N SER A 59 -15.43 5.62 4.58
CA SER A 59 -14.66 6.39 3.61
C SER A 59 -14.13 5.55 2.46
N GLY A 60 -13.73 4.31 2.72
CA GLY A 60 -13.25 3.39 1.68
C GLY A 60 -14.34 3.07 0.64
N LYS A 61 -15.56 2.83 1.10
CA LYS A 61 -16.71 2.64 0.21
C LYS A 61 -17.01 3.90 -0.61
N THR A 62 -17.10 5.06 0.06
CA THR A 62 -17.36 6.34 -0.62
C THR A 62 -16.29 6.66 -1.65
N LEU A 63 -15.02 6.38 -1.33
CA LEU A 63 -13.89 6.58 -2.25
C LEU A 63 -14.06 5.78 -3.55
N ILE A 64 -14.40 4.50 -3.47
CA ILE A 64 -14.62 3.67 -4.68
C ILE A 64 -15.78 4.23 -5.51
N GLN A 65 -16.88 4.62 -4.88
CA GLN A 65 -18.05 5.19 -5.57
C GLN A 65 -17.72 6.50 -6.28
N GLU A 66 -16.99 7.39 -5.61
CA GLU A 66 -16.54 8.65 -6.20
C GLU A 66 -15.53 8.41 -7.33
N ALA A 67 -14.58 7.50 -7.17
CA ALA A 67 -13.61 7.12 -8.18
C ALA A 67 -14.29 6.59 -9.44
N LEU A 68 -15.30 5.74 -9.31
CA LEU A 68 -16.10 5.25 -10.44
C LEU A 68 -16.88 6.38 -11.12
N SER A 69 -17.46 7.30 -10.35
CA SER A 69 -18.17 8.46 -10.91
C SER A 69 -17.25 9.36 -11.75
N ARG A 70 -15.98 9.51 -11.37
CA ARG A 70 -15.01 10.36 -12.06
C ARG A 70 -14.31 9.70 -13.24
N ALA A 71 -13.95 8.42 -13.10
CA ALA A 71 -13.15 7.70 -14.10
C ALA A 71 -13.96 6.69 -14.93
N GLY A 72 -15.20 6.42 -14.57
CA GLY A 72 -16.07 5.45 -15.25
C GLY A 72 -15.77 4.00 -14.89
N LYS A 73 -14.51 3.65 -14.61
CA LYS A 73 -14.08 2.30 -14.21
C LYS A 73 -12.84 2.34 -13.32
N ILE A 74 -12.62 1.25 -12.59
CA ILE A 74 -11.40 0.97 -11.84
C ILE A 74 -11.01 -0.48 -12.12
N ASP A 75 -9.87 -0.70 -12.76
CA ASP A 75 -9.36 -2.04 -13.03
C ASP A 75 -8.45 -2.54 -11.89
N TYR A 76 -7.67 -1.63 -11.27
CA TYR A 76 -6.69 -1.94 -10.24
C TYR A 76 -6.81 -0.99 -9.05
N VAL A 77 -6.53 -1.51 -7.86
CA VAL A 77 -6.46 -0.71 -6.63
C VAL A 77 -5.15 -1.00 -5.91
N ILE A 78 -4.47 0.06 -5.46
CA ILE A 78 -3.28 -0.02 -4.62
C ILE A 78 -3.60 0.65 -3.28
N ASN A 79 -3.81 -0.16 -2.24
CA ASN A 79 -3.96 0.30 -0.86
C ASN A 79 -2.57 0.63 -0.30
N ASN A 80 -2.12 1.87 -0.54
CA ASN A 80 -0.79 2.37 -0.14
C ASN A 80 -0.87 3.33 1.05
N ALA A 81 -1.99 3.97 1.31
CA ALA A 81 -2.16 4.84 2.48
C ALA A 81 -1.90 4.07 3.78
N ALA A 82 -1.17 4.68 4.70
CA ALA A 82 -0.92 4.10 6.01
C ALA A 82 -0.65 5.17 7.07
N ASN A 83 -1.08 4.90 8.30
CA ASN A 83 -0.58 5.54 9.49
C ASN A 83 0.64 4.74 9.99
N GLN A 84 1.80 5.42 10.08
CA GLN A 84 3.09 4.83 10.49
C GLN A 84 3.61 5.51 11.76
N ALA A 85 2.72 6.03 12.60
CA ALA A 85 3.11 6.67 13.85
C ALA A 85 3.90 5.71 14.73
N VAL A 86 4.99 6.21 15.32
CA VAL A 86 5.73 5.52 16.36
C VAL A 86 4.93 5.64 17.65
N LEU A 87 4.45 4.53 18.18
CA LEU A 87 3.63 4.50 19.40
C LEU A 87 4.30 3.55 20.41
N ASP A 88 4.67 4.09 21.57
CA ASP A 88 5.11 3.27 22.68
C ASP A 88 3.93 2.41 23.16
N PRO A 89 3.99 1.07 23.06
CA PRO A 89 2.85 0.20 23.38
C PRO A 89 2.35 0.37 24.83
N ALA A 90 3.24 0.76 25.75
CA ALA A 90 2.88 0.96 27.15
C ALA A 90 2.16 2.29 27.42
N LYS A 91 2.19 3.23 26.47
CA LYS A 91 1.63 4.58 26.59
C LYS A 91 0.59 4.92 25.53
N ALA A 92 0.54 4.13 24.45
CA ALA A 92 -0.38 4.37 23.35
C ALA A 92 -1.83 4.43 23.86
N THR A 93 -2.50 5.51 23.54
CA THR A 93 -3.91 5.68 23.88
C THR A 93 -4.78 4.81 22.99
N ARG A 94 -5.98 4.48 23.47
CA ARG A 94 -6.98 3.77 22.68
C ARG A 94 -7.29 4.49 21.36
N ALA A 95 -7.40 5.81 21.38
CA ALA A 95 -7.69 6.59 20.18
C ALA A 95 -6.59 6.50 19.13
N GLU A 96 -5.31 6.50 19.53
CA GLU A 96 -4.18 6.33 18.60
C GLU A 96 -4.15 4.93 17.98
N ILE A 97 -4.45 3.90 18.78
CA ILE A 97 -4.55 2.52 18.29
C ILE A 97 -5.72 2.40 17.31
N GLU A 98 -6.89 2.90 17.66
CA GLU A 98 -8.08 2.89 16.80
C GLU A 98 -7.84 3.65 15.49
N LEU A 99 -7.18 4.81 15.53
CA LEU A 99 -6.83 5.58 14.34
C LEU A 99 -5.92 4.78 13.40
N MET A 100 -4.90 4.11 13.95
CA MET A 100 -3.99 3.27 13.17
C MET A 100 -4.74 2.10 12.52
N MET A 101 -5.59 1.40 13.28
CA MET A 101 -6.39 0.29 12.76
C MET A 101 -7.38 0.74 11.69
N ARG A 102 -8.04 1.88 11.85
CA ARG A 102 -8.97 2.43 10.85
C ARG A 102 -8.28 2.68 9.51
N ILE A 103 -7.12 3.35 9.52
CA ILE A 103 -6.41 3.68 8.28
C ILE A 103 -5.76 2.43 7.67
N ASN A 104 -5.13 1.58 8.48
CA ASN A 104 -4.30 0.49 7.99
C ASN A 104 -5.07 -0.82 7.72
N VAL A 105 -6.28 -0.98 8.30
CA VAL A 105 -7.06 -2.22 8.22
C VAL A 105 -8.48 -1.98 7.73
N ASP A 106 -9.26 -1.12 8.43
CA ASP A 106 -10.68 -0.97 8.14
C ASP A 106 -10.91 -0.32 6.76
N ALA A 107 -10.18 0.76 6.44
CA ALA A 107 -10.30 1.43 5.15
C ALA A 107 -9.89 0.51 3.98
N PRO A 108 -8.73 -0.20 4.01
CA PRO A 108 -8.44 -1.23 3.02
C PRO A 108 -9.53 -2.30 2.88
N LYS A 109 -10.11 -2.75 4.01
CA LYS A 109 -11.21 -3.71 3.96
C LYS A 109 -12.44 -3.16 3.23
N GLU A 110 -12.87 -1.95 3.57
CA GLU A 110 -13.99 -1.30 2.90
C GLU A 110 -13.74 -1.11 1.40
N ILE A 111 -12.51 -0.70 1.04
CA ILE A 111 -12.07 -0.55 -0.35
C ILE A 111 -12.13 -1.90 -1.08
N ILE A 112 -11.63 -2.99 -0.49
CA ILE A 112 -11.65 -4.33 -1.07
C ILE A 112 -13.10 -4.79 -1.30
N ASP A 113 -13.96 -4.67 -0.28
CA ASP A 113 -15.35 -5.13 -0.35
C ASP A 113 -16.14 -4.39 -1.45
N GLU A 114 -15.92 -3.08 -1.61
CA GLU A 114 -16.61 -2.30 -2.64
C GLU A 114 -15.99 -2.52 -4.02
N SER A 115 -14.67 -2.71 -4.10
CA SER A 115 -13.96 -3.07 -5.32
C SER A 115 -14.50 -4.35 -5.95
N ALA A 116 -14.77 -5.37 -5.12
CA ALA A 116 -15.31 -6.65 -5.59
C ALA A 116 -16.68 -6.51 -6.26
N LYS A 117 -17.50 -5.55 -5.84
CA LYS A 117 -18.82 -5.25 -6.42
C LYS A 117 -18.70 -4.42 -7.72
N SER A 118 -17.57 -3.78 -7.91
CA SER A 118 -17.35 -2.78 -8.96
C SER A 118 -16.54 -3.31 -10.15
N GLY A 119 -16.25 -4.62 -10.19
CA GLY A 119 -15.52 -5.23 -11.31
C GLY A 119 -14.01 -4.98 -11.30
N VAL A 120 -13.43 -4.55 -10.18
CA VAL A 120 -11.97 -4.43 -10.01
C VAL A 120 -11.32 -5.80 -10.19
N LYS A 121 -10.22 -5.86 -10.93
CA LYS A 121 -9.53 -7.10 -11.27
C LYS A 121 -8.50 -7.51 -10.22
N VAL A 122 -7.75 -6.53 -9.70
CA VAL A 122 -6.71 -6.77 -8.71
C VAL A 122 -6.69 -5.67 -7.66
N VAL A 123 -6.59 -6.08 -6.39
CA VAL A 123 -6.26 -5.20 -5.28
C VAL A 123 -4.89 -5.59 -4.74
N LEU A 124 -3.98 -4.63 -4.61
CA LEU A 124 -2.68 -4.78 -3.98
C LEU A 124 -2.66 -4.02 -2.66
N ASN A 125 -2.41 -4.71 -1.57
CA ASN A 125 -2.24 -4.14 -0.25
C ASN A 125 -0.75 -3.93 0.05
N ILE A 126 -0.33 -2.69 0.33
CA ILE A 126 1.04 -2.39 0.73
C ILE A 126 1.18 -2.66 2.23
N SER A 127 1.88 -3.73 2.55
CA SER A 127 2.20 -4.18 3.89
C SER A 127 3.63 -3.77 4.28
N SER A 128 4.17 -4.35 5.33
CA SER A 128 5.52 -4.07 5.85
C SER A 128 6.15 -5.33 6.40
N VAL A 129 7.48 -5.42 6.34
CA VAL A 129 8.24 -6.46 7.08
C VAL A 129 7.97 -6.42 8.58
N GLU A 130 7.54 -5.28 9.09
CA GLU A 130 7.14 -5.14 10.49
C GLU A 130 5.86 -5.91 10.85
N ALA A 131 5.12 -6.40 9.86
CA ALA A 131 4.04 -7.37 10.09
C ALA A 131 4.55 -8.69 10.70
N LEU A 132 5.82 -9.02 10.47
CA LEU A 132 6.47 -10.25 10.97
C LEU A 132 7.41 -9.94 12.14
N ASN A 133 8.20 -8.88 12.03
CA ASN A 133 9.25 -8.49 12.97
C ASN A 133 9.19 -6.99 13.24
N PRO A 134 8.26 -6.52 14.09
CA PRO A 134 8.15 -5.10 14.41
C PRO A 134 9.36 -4.63 15.22
N ARG A 135 9.89 -3.46 14.87
CA ARG A 135 10.90 -2.78 15.70
C ARG A 135 10.24 -2.11 16.89
N ALA A 136 11.05 -1.78 17.91
CA ALA A 136 10.59 -1.08 19.10
C ALA A 136 9.83 0.23 18.75
N GLY A 137 8.67 0.44 19.38
CA GLY A 137 7.77 1.55 19.12
C GLY A 137 6.89 1.39 17.86
N HIS A 138 7.03 0.31 17.11
CA HIS A 138 6.23 -0.02 15.93
C HIS A 138 5.36 -1.27 16.11
N GLU A 139 5.22 -1.78 17.31
CA GLU A 139 4.49 -3.03 17.60
C GLU A 139 3.02 -2.93 17.18
N ILE A 140 2.38 -1.77 17.42
CA ILE A 140 0.98 -1.54 17.02
C ILE A 140 0.87 -1.38 15.50
N TYR A 141 1.84 -0.70 14.87
CA TYR A 141 1.93 -0.62 13.42
C TYR A 141 2.13 -2.02 12.80
N GLY A 142 3.07 -2.80 13.33
CA GLY A 142 3.32 -4.18 12.92
C GLY A 142 2.07 -5.04 13.04
N ALA A 143 1.35 -4.96 14.17
CA ALA A 143 0.08 -5.66 14.37
C ALA A 143 -0.97 -5.26 13.32
N SER A 144 -1.09 -3.98 12.97
CA SER A 144 -2.00 -3.52 11.92
C SER A 144 -1.63 -4.07 10.53
N LYS A 145 -0.33 -4.17 10.23
CA LYS A 145 0.14 -4.73 8.95
C LYS A 145 0.02 -6.26 8.91
N ALA A 146 0.19 -6.95 10.04
CA ALA A 146 -0.12 -8.38 10.15
C ALA A 146 -1.63 -8.64 9.93
N ALA A 147 -2.50 -7.80 10.49
CA ALA A 147 -3.94 -7.86 10.23
C ALA A 147 -4.27 -7.66 8.74
N LEU A 148 -3.59 -6.72 8.06
CA LEU A 148 -3.73 -6.49 6.62
C LEU A 148 -3.29 -7.71 5.79
N ASP A 149 -2.24 -8.43 6.20
CA ASP A 149 -1.79 -9.66 5.54
C ASP A 149 -2.83 -10.79 5.68
N VAL A 150 -3.45 -10.92 6.85
CA VAL A 150 -4.55 -11.88 7.06
C VAL A 150 -5.77 -11.49 6.23
N LEU A 151 -6.11 -10.19 6.19
CA LEU A 151 -7.19 -9.65 5.36
C LEU A 151 -6.95 -9.94 3.87
N THR A 152 -5.74 -9.74 3.36
CA THR A 152 -5.34 -10.08 1.99
C THR A 152 -5.68 -11.53 1.65
N ARG A 153 -5.30 -12.46 2.53
CA ARG A 153 -5.54 -13.89 2.34
C ARG A 153 -7.02 -14.27 2.41
N SER A 154 -7.77 -13.69 3.35
CA SER A 154 -9.20 -13.97 3.48
C SER A 154 -10.01 -13.38 2.33
N ALA A 155 -9.70 -12.15 1.93
CA ALA A 155 -10.38 -11.43 0.86
C ALA A 155 -10.20 -12.11 -0.51
N SER A 156 -9.02 -12.71 -0.77
CA SER A 156 -8.77 -13.43 -2.03
C SER A 156 -9.71 -14.62 -2.24
N ARG A 157 -10.18 -15.22 -1.15
CA ARG A 157 -11.18 -16.31 -1.18
C ARG A 157 -12.60 -15.78 -1.28
N ALA A 158 -12.89 -14.73 -0.51
CA ALA A 158 -14.24 -14.19 -0.40
C ALA A 158 -14.69 -13.48 -1.69
N HIS A 159 -13.75 -12.91 -2.44
CA HIS A 159 -14.04 -12.03 -3.57
C HIS A 159 -13.52 -12.53 -4.92
N ALA A 160 -13.24 -13.83 -5.04
CA ALA A 160 -12.90 -14.41 -6.34
C ALA A 160 -14.00 -14.12 -7.39
N PRO A 161 -13.65 -13.83 -8.67
CA PRO A 161 -12.32 -13.95 -9.28
C PRO A 161 -11.40 -12.73 -9.12
N MET A 162 -11.77 -11.70 -8.36
CA MET A 162 -10.89 -10.57 -8.06
C MET A 162 -9.64 -11.09 -7.32
N ARG A 163 -8.46 -10.76 -7.84
CA ARG A 163 -7.22 -11.11 -7.15
C ARG A 163 -6.92 -10.10 -6.04
N VAL A 164 -6.54 -10.59 -4.87
CA VAL A 164 -6.08 -9.75 -3.75
C VAL A 164 -4.69 -10.22 -3.35
N LEU A 165 -3.73 -9.29 -3.40
CA LEU A 165 -2.31 -9.54 -3.17
C LEU A 165 -1.78 -8.59 -2.10
N GLY A 166 -0.68 -8.99 -1.46
CA GLY A 166 0.07 -8.15 -0.53
C GLY A 166 1.52 -7.98 -0.97
N LEU A 167 2.12 -6.84 -0.61
CA LEU A 167 3.54 -6.57 -0.79
C LEU A 167 4.10 -6.01 0.52
N ARG A 168 4.93 -6.80 1.22
CA ARG A 168 5.63 -6.36 2.44
C ARG A 168 6.89 -5.62 2.05
N LEU A 169 6.91 -4.35 2.36
CA LEU A 169 8.07 -3.50 2.07
C LEU A 169 9.04 -3.49 3.25
N GLY A 170 10.32 -3.57 2.94
CA GLY A 170 11.40 -3.18 3.83
C GLY A 170 11.56 -1.66 3.88
N LEU A 171 12.76 -1.20 4.23
CA LEU A 171 13.08 0.22 4.26
C LEU A 171 13.15 0.78 2.83
N ILE A 172 12.37 1.84 2.60
CA ILE A 172 12.37 2.59 1.34
C ILE A 172 13.07 3.93 1.57
N GLY A 173 14.08 4.19 0.75
CA GLY A 173 14.86 5.42 0.82
C GLY A 173 14.03 6.65 0.46
N ARG A 174 14.27 7.74 1.19
CA ARG A 174 13.73 9.08 0.93
C ARG A 174 14.83 10.10 1.11
N ASP A 175 14.66 11.27 0.54
CA ASP A 175 15.62 12.35 0.69
C ASP A 175 15.89 12.64 2.17
N GLY A 176 17.16 12.75 2.51
CA GLY A 176 17.62 13.03 3.86
C GLY A 176 17.51 11.88 4.87
N ILE A 177 17.16 10.65 4.46
CA ILE A 177 17.01 9.53 5.41
C ILE A 177 18.32 9.19 6.11
N ASP A 178 19.45 9.24 5.41
CA ASP A 178 20.77 8.93 6.00
C ASP A 178 21.18 9.96 7.05
N GLN A 179 20.74 11.23 6.91
CA GLN A 179 20.99 12.29 7.89
C GLN A 179 19.97 12.32 9.02
N GLY A 180 18.69 12.06 8.67
CA GLY A 180 17.58 12.13 9.63
C GLY A 180 17.45 10.91 10.54
N TRP A 181 18.02 9.76 10.12
CA TRP A 181 17.98 8.51 10.88
C TRP A 181 19.19 7.61 10.63
N PRO A 182 20.44 8.12 10.88
CA PRO A 182 21.68 7.44 10.52
C PRO A 182 21.83 6.07 11.19
N GLU A 183 21.44 5.95 12.47
CA GLU A 183 21.54 4.71 13.23
C GLU A 183 20.61 3.62 12.68
N GLY A 184 19.37 3.98 12.36
CA GLY A 184 18.41 3.04 11.79
C GLY A 184 18.79 2.60 10.38
N VAL A 185 19.33 3.50 9.56
CA VAL A 185 19.85 3.16 8.23
C VAL A 185 21.06 2.22 8.34
N ALA A 186 21.98 2.49 9.25
CA ALA A 186 23.12 1.62 9.50
C ALA A 186 22.69 0.22 9.98
N ALA A 187 21.76 0.17 10.93
CA ALA A 187 21.19 -1.10 11.43
C ALA A 187 20.48 -1.87 10.31
N TRP A 188 19.69 -1.18 9.47
CA TRP A 188 19.04 -1.79 8.31
C TRP A 188 20.06 -2.40 7.34
N LYS A 189 21.08 -1.63 6.96
CA LYS A 189 22.14 -2.07 6.04
C LYS A 189 22.91 -3.27 6.59
N ALA A 190 23.13 -3.33 7.90
CA ALA A 190 23.80 -4.46 8.55
C ALA A 190 22.90 -5.70 8.63
N ALA A 191 21.58 -5.53 8.76
CA ALA A 191 20.63 -6.62 8.90
C ALA A 191 20.19 -7.24 7.58
N THR A 192 20.29 -6.51 6.45
CA THR A 192 19.80 -6.98 5.15
C THR A 192 20.92 -7.47 4.25
N PRO A 193 20.79 -8.65 3.60
CA PRO A 193 21.75 -9.18 2.65
C PRO A 193 22.15 -8.21 1.52
N LEU A 194 21.19 -7.43 1.00
CA LEU A 194 21.48 -6.45 -0.04
C LEU A 194 22.15 -5.17 0.50
N ALA A 195 22.28 -5.00 1.80
CA ALA A 195 23.00 -3.92 2.51
C ALA A 195 22.64 -2.49 2.05
N ARG A 196 21.42 -2.28 1.59
CA ARG A 196 20.86 -0.99 1.18
C ARG A 196 19.35 -0.95 1.40
N TYR A 197 18.76 0.22 1.39
CA TYR A 197 17.32 0.38 1.25
C TYR A 197 16.90 0.34 -0.22
N ALA A 198 15.62 0.06 -0.48
CA ALA A 198 15.05 0.13 -1.82
C ALA A 198 14.62 1.58 -2.17
N THR A 199 14.43 1.84 -3.44
CA THR A 199 13.85 3.09 -3.95
C THR A 199 12.35 2.93 -4.19
N ALA A 200 11.61 4.05 -4.27
CA ALA A 200 10.20 4.02 -4.64
C ALA A 200 9.99 3.42 -6.05
N ASN A 201 10.89 3.68 -7.00
CA ASN A 201 10.80 3.13 -8.35
C ASN A 201 10.99 1.61 -8.38
N GLU A 202 11.82 1.03 -7.51
CA GLU A 202 11.94 -0.43 -7.39
C GLU A 202 10.64 -1.05 -6.85
N VAL A 203 9.95 -0.37 -5.90
CA VAL A 203 8.62 -0.78 -5.43
C VAL A 203 7.59 -0.73 -6.56
N VAL A 204 7.63 0.32 -7.38
CA VAL A 204 6.75 0.45 -8.56
C VAL A 204 6.99 -0.70 -9.54
N GLY A 205 8.24 -1.03 -9.83
CA GLY A 205 8.59 -2.12 -10.77
C GLY A 205 8.03 -3.48 -10.35
N VAL A 206 8.13 -3.86 -9.07
CA VAL A 206 7.52 -5.10 -8.58
C VAL A 206 6.00 -5.02 -8.58
N THR A 207 5.42 -3.86 -8.29
CA THR A 207 3.96 -3.65 -8.34
C THR A 207 3.42 -3.83 -9.75
N GLU A 208 4.10 -3.31 -10.78
CA GLU A 208 3.72 -3.56 -12.18
C GLU A 208 3.61 -5.05 -12.49
N PHE A 209 4.59 -5.85 -12.06
CA PHE A 209 4.54 -7.30 -12.23
C PHE A 209 3.34 -7.93 -11.51
N LEU A 210 3.10 -7.56 -10.24
CA LEU A 210 2.02 -8.13 -9.44
C LEU A 210 0.63 -7.83 -10.02
N LEU A 211 0.44 -6.65 -10.61
CA LEU A 211 -0.81 -6.25 -11.25
C LEU A 211 -0.99 -6.82 -12.65
N SER A 212 0.11 -7.16 -13.35
CA SER A 212 0.09 -7.57 -14.75
C SER A 212 -0.50 -8.96 -15.00
N ASP A 213 -0.76 -9.26 -16.28
CA ASP A 213 -1.22 -10.57 -16.75
C ASP A 213 -0.15 -11.67 -16.53
N ALA A 214 1.13 -11.31 -16.43
CA ALA A 214 2.21 -12.26 -16.15
C ALA A 214 2.08 -12.92 -14.76
N ASN A 215 1.35 -12.28 -13.84
CA ASN A 215 1.07 -12.80 -12.51
C ASN A 215 -0.39 -13.27 -12.33
N SER A 216 -1.11 -13.58 -13.39
CA SER A 216 -2.57 -13.85 -13.38
C SER A 216 -2.99 -15.04 -12.51
N TRP A 217 -2.08 -15.96 -12.17
CA TRP A 217 -2.36 -17.15 -11.34
C TRP A 217 -2.18 -16.92 -9.84
N ALA A 218 -1.63 -15.78 -9.41
CA ALA A 218 -1.38 -15.51 -8.00
C ALA A 218 -2.50 -14.68 -7.36
N THR A 219 -2.99 -15.16 -6.21
CA THR A 219 -3.89 -14.43 -5.32
C THR A 219 -3.74 -14.92 -3.87
N GLY A 220 -4.06 -14.11 -2.89
CA GLY A 220 -3.99 -14.44 -1.47
C GLY A 220 -2.58 -14.49 -0.89
N SER A 221 -1.56 -14.24 -1.69
CA SER A 221 -0.16 -14.22 -1.26
C SER A 221 0.30 -12.81 -0.92
N THR A 222 1.14 -12.69 0.11
CA THR A 222 1.91 -11.48 0.39
C THR A 222 3.38 -11.76 0.09
N TYR A 223 3.98 -10.94 -0.76
CA TYR A 223 5.36 -11.05 -1.21
C TYR A 223 6.27 -10.16 -0.39
N ASP A 224 7.45 -10.66 -0.02
CA ASP A 224 8.45 -9.88 0.68
C ASP A 224 9.32 -9.10 -0.32
N PHE A 225 9.49 -7.81 -0.08
CA PHE A 225 10.35 -6.91 -0.83
C PHE A 225 11.22 -6.12 0.14
N ASP A 226 12.19 -6.80 0.73
CA ASP A 226 12.85 -6.40 1.98
C ASP A 226 14.39 -6.47 1.93
N GLY A 227 14.96 -6.67 0.74
CA GLY A 227 16.42 -6.82 0.59
C GLY A 227 16.98 -8.08 1.25
N GLY A 228 16.13 -9.06 1.56
CA GLY A 228 16.48 -10.31 2.17
C GLY A 228 16.44 -10.31 3.71
N LEU A 229 15.87 -9.29 4.34
CA LEU A 229 15.76 -9.22 5.80
C LEU A 229 15.08 -10.48 6.38
N GLY A 230 13.99 -10.93 5.77
CA GLY A 230 13.23 -12.09 6.20
C GLY A 230 13.94 -13.44 5.96
N SER A 231 15.04 -13.46 5.19
CA SER A 231 15.82 -14.66 4.90
C SER A 231 16.95 -14.91 5.92
N ASN A 232 17.12 -14.04 6.91
CA ASN A 232 18.14 -14.25 7.95
C ASN A 232 17.84 -15.54 8.70
N ALA A 233 18.63 -16.58 8.40
CA ALA A 233 18.71 -17.76 9.22
C ALA A 233 19.44 -17.39 10.52
N TRP A 234 18.77 -17.68 11.65
CA TRP A 234 19.33 -17.78 13.00
C TRP A 234 20.80 -17.45 13.21
#